data_d9a76cc1b11d75f8c75c8c61e08c62ec
#
_entry.id   d9a76cc1b11d75f8c75c8c61e08c62ec
#
_cell.length_a   1.000
_cell.length_b   1.000
_cell.length_c   1.000
_cell.angle_alpha   90.00
_cell.angle_beta   90.00
_cell.angle_gamma   90.00
#
_symmetry.space_group_name_H-M   'P 1'
#
loop_
_entity.id
_entity.type
_entity.pdbx_description
1 polymer ?
#
loop_
_entity_poly.entity_id
_entity_poly.type
_entity_poly.pdbx_seq_one_letter_code
_entity_poly.pdbx_strand_id
1 'polypeptide(L)'
;MVPATPATRPIGITALKETTVTVDIQRQIPASFDRVQPNLYGYNAKQVDQFMQRARLSFESPGSAAGAVKSADVRAVSFDPVKGGYAAGGVDAALDRLEDALALRERDELVAERGKEAWLREIGQIAGVLRGRLHRGDGERFRRPSKAKARSYNTTDVDDLCHELIGYLEKGKPLSVDNIRRAIFRPAVGKDGYEENQVDAFLDRAVELMAAID
;
A
#
# COMPACT_ATOMS: atom_id res chain seq x y z
N MET A 1 34.34 29.29 -6.72
CA MET A 1 34.41 28.09 -5.88
C MET A 1 32.97 27.61 -5.74
N VAL A 2 32.58 26.62 -6.55
CA VAL A 2 31.19 26.09 -6.63
C VAL A 2 31.08 25.00 -5.55
N PRO A 3 30.05 25.01 -4.68
CA PRO A 3 29.89 23.94 -3.69
C PRO A 3 29.50 22.64 -4.39
N ALA A 4 30.22 21.56 -4.08
CA ALA A 4 29.99 20.23 -4.57
C ALA A 4 28.62 19.72 -4.11
N THR A 5 27.80 19.29 -5.06
CA THR A 5 26.53 18.58 -4.84
C THR A 5 26.81 17.28 -4.07
N PRO A 6 26.12 16.97 -2.99
CA PRO A 6 26.34 15.72 -2.27
C PRO A 6 25.90 14.55 -3.18
N ALA A 7 26.84 13.62 -3.38
CA ALA A 7 26.62 12.40 -4.13
C ALA A 7 25.46 11.60 -3.52
N THR A 8 24.40 11.39 -4.30
CA THR A 8 23.26 10.55 -3.97
C THR A 8 23.76 9.12 -3.78
N ARG A 9 23.79 8.64 -2.54
CA ARG A 9 24.02 7.22 -2.26
C ARG A 9 22.87 6.41 -2.86
N PRO A 10 23.14 5.35 -3.64
CA PRO A 10 22.09 4.48 -4.13
C PRO A 10 21.41 3.80 -2.95
N ILE A 11 20.07 3.66 -3.05
CA ILE A 11 19.28 2.79 -2.14
C ILE A 11 19.94 1.41 -2.21
N GLY A 12 20.39 0.92 -1.06
CA GLY A 12 21.03 -0.40 -0.96
C GLY A 12 20.00 -1.49 -1.27
N ILE A 13 19.77 -1.75 -2.55
CA ILE A 13 19.02 -2.92 -3.03
C ILE A 13 19.99 -4.10 -2.92
N THR A 14 20.21 -4.56 -1.69
CA THR A 14 21.08 -5.72 -1.44
C THR A 14 20.23 -6.98 -1.47
N ALA A 15 20.53 -7.85 -2.42
CA ALA A 15 20.07 -9.23 -2.57
C ALA A 15 18.55 -9.42 -2.78
N LEU A 16 18.10 -9.17 -4.01
CA LEU A 16 16.85 -9.77 -4.50
C LEU A 16 17.01 -11.29 -4.53
N LYS A 17 16.30 -12.00 -3.66
CA LYS A 17 16.21 -13.45 -3.71
C LYS A 17 15.47 -13.85 -4.98
N GLU A 18 16.14 -14.57 -5.87
CA GLU A 18 15.52 -15.26 -7.00
C GLU A 18 14.72 -16.45 -6.42
N THR A 19 13.47 -16.19 -6.08
CA THR A 19 12.54 -17.26 -5.71
C THR A 19 11.31 -17.11 -6.59
N THR A 20 11.18 -17.96 -7.60
CA THR A 20 9.92 -18.13 -8.33
C THR A 20 8.94 -18.76 -7.35
N VAL A 21 8.18 -17.94 -6.65
CA VAL A 21 7.14 -18.41 -5.72
C VAL A 21 5.88 -18.65 -6.54
N THR A 22 5.54 -19.91 -6.77
CA THR A 22 4.19 -20.28 -7.22
C THR A 22 3.22 -19.94 -6.08
N VAL A 23 2.56 -18.80 -6.18
CA VAL A 23 1.62 -18.35 -5.15
C VAL A 23 0.36 -19.20 -5.22
N ASP A 24 0.13 -19.99 -4.16
CA ASP A 24 -1.11 -20.75 -3.99
C ASP A 24 -2.25 -19.79 -3.57
N ILE A 25 -3.02 -19.34 -4.55
CA ILE A 25 -4.12 -18.39 -4.34
C ILE A 25 -5.20 -18.93 -3.38
N GLN A 26 -5.38 -20.25 -3.29
CA GLN A 26 -6.37 -20.84 -2.39
C GLN A 26 -5.99 -20.64 -0.92
N ARG A 27 -4.69 -20.51 -0.62
CA ARG A 27 -4.21 -20.15 0.72
C ARG A 27 -4.39 -18.66 1.02
N GLN A 28 -4.39 -17.81 0.01
CA GLN A 28 -4.53 -16.35 0.17
C GLN A 28 -6.00 -15.95 0.35
N ILE A 29 -6.93 -16.60 -0.35
CA ILE A 29 -8.35 -16.28 -0.32
C ILE A 29 -9.13 -17.45 0.31
N PRO A 30 -9.57 -17.34 1.57
CA PRO A 30 -10.39 -18.38 2.20
C PRO A 30 -11.73 -18.56 1.49
N ALA A 31 -12.35 -19.74 1.61
CA ALA A 31 -13.63 -20.06 0.98
C ALA A 31 -14.78 -19.21 1.56
N SER A 32 -14.69 -18.81 2.81
CA SER A 32 -15.66 -17.97 3.51
C SER A 32 -14.99 -17.23 4.66
N PHE A 33 -15.67 -16.19 5.16
CA PHE A 33 -15.23 -15.42 6.31
C PHE A 33 -16.22 -15.54 7.47
N ASP A 34 -15.72 -15.36 8.68
CA ASP A 34 -16.58 -15.29 9.88
C ASP A 34 -17.49 -14.08 9.80
N ARG A 35 -18.72 -14.23 10.32
CA ARG A 35 -19.67 -13.12 10.42
C ARG A 35 -19.64 -12.51 11.80
N VAL A 36 -19.89 -11.20 11.85
CA VAL A 36 -20.15 -10.53 13.13
C VAL A 36 -21.53 -10.90 13.65
N GLN A 37 -21.81 -10.63 14.93
CA GLN A 37 -23.15 -10.82 15.51
C GLN A 37 -24.22 -10.03 14.72
N PRO A 38 -25.48 -10.49 14.67
CA PRO A 38 -26.53 -9.89 13.82
C PRO A 38 -26.81 -8.40 14.08
N ASN A 39 -26.49 -7.90 15.26
CA ASN A 39 -26.66 -6.49 15.65
C ASN A 39 -25.42 -5.62 15.39
N LEU A 40 -24.27 -6.23 15.09
CA LEU A 40 -23.03 -5.54 14.79
C LEU A 40 -22.85 -5.34 13.29
N TYR A 41 -22.13 -4.29 12.92
CA TYR A 41 -21.77 -4.01 11.53
C TYR A 41 -20.51 -4.75 11.14
N GLY A 42 -20.52 -5.34 9.95
CA GLY A 42 -19.38 -5.93 9.26
C GLY A 42 -19.48 -5.62 7.77
N TYR A 43 -18.54 -6.11 6.97
CA TYR A 43 -18.54 -5.90 5.52
C TYR A 43 -19.66 -6.67 4.82
N ASN A 44 -20.26 -6.08 3.79
CA ASN A 44 -21.26 -6.71 2.94
C ASN A 44 -20.71 -8.00 2.30
N ALA A 45 -21.19 -9.15 2.77
CA ALA A 45 -20.69 -10.46 2.36
C ALA A 45 -20.77 -10.65 0.83
N LYS A 46 -21.85 -10.21 0.19
CA LYS A 46 -22.03 -10.33 -1.26
C LYS A 46 -20.95 -9.54 -2.02
N GLN A 47 -20.62 -8.34 -1.58
CA GLN A 47 -19.58 -7.51 -2.21
C GLN A 47 -18.20 -8.15 -2.03
N VAL A 48 -17.89 -8.62 -0.81
CA VAL A 48 -16.64 -9.34 -0.53
C VAL A 48 -16.51 -10.59 -1.38
N ASP A 49 -17.55 -11.45 -1.40
CA ASP A 49 -17.51 -12.70 -2.17
C ASP A 49 -17.32 -12.42 -3.68
N GLN A 50 -18.01 -11.42 -4.23
CA GLN A 50 -17.88 -11.03 -5.63
C GLN A 50 -16.47 -10.53 -5.96
N PHE A 51 -15.87 -9.74 -5.08
CA PHE A 51 -14.49 -9.26 -5.26
C PHE A 51 -13.49 -10.41 -5.21
N MET A 52 -13.58 -11.26 -4.18
CA MET A 52 -12.70 -12.42 -4.01
C MET A 52 -12.82 -13.42 -5.16
N GLN A 53 -14.02 -13.63 -5.71
CA GLN A 53 -14.23 -14.46 -6.89
C GLN A 53 -13.53 -13.87 -8.13
N ARG A 54 -13.68 -12.57 -8.37
CA ARG A 54 -12.95 -11.90 -9.48
C ARG A 54 -11.44 -12.04 -9.33
N ALA A 55 -10.93 -11.86 -8.12
CA ALA A 55 -9.50 -12.02 -7.85
C ALA A 55 -9.02 -13.44 -8.15
N ARG A 56 -9.77 -14.48 -7.74
CA ARG A 56 -9.45 -15.88 -8.07
C ARG A 56 -9.39 -16.11 -9.58
N LEU A 57 -10.40 -15.67 -10.30
CA LEU A 57 -10.46 -15.81 -11.77
C LEU A 57 -9.27 -15.13 -12.46
N SER A 58 -8.82 -13.97 -11.93
CA SER A 58 -7.63 -13.27 -12.44
C SER A 58 -6.34 -14.09 -12.28
N PHE A 59 -6.25 -14.91 -11.23
CA PHE A 59 -5.11 -15.82 -11.05
C PHE A 59 -5.18 -17.05 -11.94
N GLU A 60 -6.38 -17.63 -12.09
CA GLU A 60 -6.59 -18.86 -12.86
C GLU A 60 -6.44 -18.66 -14.37
N SER A 61 -6.69 -17.45 -14.86
CA SER A 61 -6.62 -17.11 -16.29
C SER A 61 -5.66 -15.93 -16.55
N PRO A 62 -4.36 -16.15 -16.46
CA PRO A 62 -3.36 -15.14 -16.79
C PRO A 62 -3.51 -14.71 -18.26
N GLY A 63 -3.60 -13.39 -18.50
CA GLY A 63 -3.72 -12.84 -19.85
C GLY A 63 -5.13 -12.60 -20.38
N SER A 64 -6.19 -12.90 -19.62
CA SER A 64 -7.55 -12.42 -19.92
C SER A 64 -7.63 -10.93 -19.56
N ALA A 65 -7.27 -10.08 -20.53
CA ALA A 65 -6.94 -8.66 -20.33
C ALA A 65 -8.11 -7.77 -19.87
N ALA A 66 -9.34 -8.19 -19.94
CA ALA A 66 -10.50 -7.38 -19.58
C ALA A 66 -11.00 -7.75 -18.16
N GLY A 67 -10.59 -6.97 -17.15
CA GLY A 67 -11.09 -7.10 -15.78
C GLY A 67 -10.22 -7.88 -14.80
N ALA A 68 -8.96 -8.15 -15.14
CA ALA A 68 -8.01 -8.74 -14.19
C ALA A 68 -7.82 -7.82 -12.97
N VAL A 69 -7.96 -8.40 -11.77
CA VAL A 69 -7.72 -7.67 -10.51
C VAL A 69 -6.21 -7.50 -10.32
N LYS A 70 -5.80 -6.26 -10.05
CA LYS A 70 -4.41 -5.87 -9.76
C LYS A 70 -4.23 -5.58 -8.28
N SER A 71 -2.99 -5.50 -7.82
CA SER A 71 -2.64 -5.09 -6.45
C SER A 71 -3.25 -3.73 -6.09
N ALA A 72 -3.24 -2.77 -7.01
CA ALA A 72 -3.87 -1.46 -6.86
C ALA A 72 -5.39 -1.53 -6.67
N ASP A 73 -6.09 -2.47 -7.31
CA ASP A 73 -7.54 -2.66 -7.15
C ASP A 73 -7.88 -3.21 -5.77
N VAL A 74 -7.02 -4.09 -5.23
CA VAL A 74 -7.17 -4.62 -3.86
C VAL A 74 -7.03 -3.50 -2.84
N ARG A 75 -6.03 -2.63 -3.02
CA ARG A 75 -5.77 -1.49 -2.15
C ARG A 75 -6.92 -0.47 -2.14
N ALA A 76 -7.55 -0.28 -3.30
CA ALA A 76 -8.62 0.70 -3.48
C ALA A 76 -10.02 0.15 -3.15
N VAL A 77 -10.16 -1.17 -2.90
CA VAL A 77 -11.49 -1.75 -2.68
C VAL A 77 -12.08 -1.30 -1.34
N SER A 78 -13.37 -1.04 -1.34
CA SER A 78 -14.14 -0.77 -0.12
C SER A 78 -15.48 -1.53 -0.16
N PHE A 79 -16.00 -1.88 1.00
CA PHE A 79 -17.24 -2.61 1.15
C PHE A 79 -18.20 -1.87 2.05
N ASP A 80 -19.49 -1.88 1.68
CA ASP A 80 -20.53 -1.26 2.49
C ASP A 80 -20.66 -1.97 3.84
N PRO A 81 -20.86 -1.21 4.93
CA PRO A 81 -21.14 -1.80 6.23
C PRO A 81 -22.57 -2.31 6.30
N VAL A 82 -22.75 -3.58 6.69
CA VAL A 82 -24.08 -4.21 6.91
C VAL A 82 -24.14 -4.95 8.24
N LYS A 83 -25.31 -5.00 8.88
CA LYS A 83 -25.51 -5.79 10.10
C LYS A 83 -25.38 -7.29 9.81
N GLY A 84 -24.63 -8.01 10.67
CA GLY A 84 -24.37 -9.44 10.47
C GLY A 84 -23.49 -9.74 9.25
N GLY A 85 -22.76 -8.74 8.75
CA GLY A 85 -21.80 -8.88 7.66
C GLY A 85 -20.57 -9.69 8.05
N TYR A 86 -19.58 -9.77 7.17
CA TYR A 86 -18.29 -10.40 7.48
C TYR A 86 -17.46 -9.57 8.46
N ALA A 87 -16.76 -10.24 9.36
CA ALA A 87 -15.84 -9.60 10.29
C ALA A 87 -14.66 -8.94 9.52
N ALA A 88 -14.52 -7.64 9.68
CA ALA A 88 -13.53 -6.84 8.92
C ALA A 88 -12.12 -7.40 9.03
N GLY A 89 -11.66 -7.74 10.24
CA GLY A 89 -10.28 -8.21 10.44
C GLY A 89 -9.90 -9.46 9.64
N GLY A 90 -10.84 -10.39 9.42
CA GLY A 90 -10.60 -11.58 8.58
C GLY A 90 -10.52 -11.24 7.09
N VAL A 91 -11.38 -10.32 6.63
CA VAL A 91 -11.42 -9.84 5.25
C VAL A 91 -10.18 -9.00 4.94
N ASP A 92 -9.83 -8.06 5.82
CA ASP A 92 -8.66 -7.18 5.66
C ASP A 92 -7.36 -8.00 5.59
N ALA A 93 -7.20 -8.98 6.49
CA ALA A 93 -6.03 -9.86 6.46
C ALA A 93 -5.94 -10.72 5.18
N ALA A 94 -7.07 -11.06 4.56
CA ALA A 94 -7.07 -11.76 3.27
C ALA A 94 -6.76 -10.80 2.11
N LEU A 95 -7.23 -9.56 2.17
CA LEU A 95 -6.90 -8.51 1.20
C LEU A 95 -5.41 -8.17 1.23
N ASP A 96 -4.81 -8.01 2.42
CA ASP A 96 -3.38 -7.76 2.57
C ASP A 96 -2.55 -8.84 1.87
N ARG A 97 -2.85 -10.13 2.16
CA ARG A 97 -2.15 -11.26 1.51
C ARG A 97 -2.38 -11.31 0.00
N LEU A 98 -3.58 -11.00 -0.45
CA LEU A 98 -3.93 -10.97 -1.87
C LEU A 98 -3.18 -9.85 -2.58
N GLU A 99 -3.08 -8.67 -1.97
CA GLU A 99 -2.30 -7.54 -2.50
C GLU A 99 -0.83 -7.92 -2.69
N ASP A 100 -0.20 -8.51 -1.66
CA ASP A 100 1.19 -8.95 -1.71
C ASP A 100 1.41 -9.97 -2.83
N ALA A 101 0.51 -10.96 -2.95
CA ALA A 101 0.59 -11.99 -3.99
C ALA A 101 0.47 -11.40 -5.41
N LEU A 102 -0.43 -10.42 -5.60
CA LEU A 102 -0.61 -9.74 -6.89
C LEU A 102 0.57 -8.83 -7.21
N ALA A 103 1.09 -8.08 -6.24
CA ALA A 103 2.25 -7.22 -6.43
C ALA A 103 3.49 -8.04 -6.86
N LEU A 104 3.71 -9.19 -6.22
CA LEU A 104 4.79 -10.10 -6.59
C LEU A 104 4.63 -10.62 -8.02
N ARG A 105 3.43 -11.03 -8.40
CA ARG A 105 3.12 -11.50 -9.75
C ARG A 105 3.31 -10.40 -10.80
N GLU A 106 2.79 -9.19 -10.55
CA GLU A 106 2.94 -8.04 -11.44
C GLU A 106 4.42 -7.71 -11.68
N ARG A 107 5.24 -7.80 -10.62
CA ARG A 107 6.70 -7.67 -10.71
C ARG A 107 7.29 -8.73 -11.64
N ASP A 108 6.95 -9.99 -11.43
CA ASP A 108 7.51 -11.10 -12.20
C ASP A 108 7.08 -11.02 -13.69
N GLU A 109 5.83 -10.65 -13.96
CA GLU A 109 5.32 -10.40 -15.31
C GLU A 109 6.07 -9.25 -15.98
N LEU A 110 6.29 -8.12 -15.28
CA LEU A 110 7.04 -6.97 -15.81
C LEU A 110 8.50 -7.32 -16.10
N VAL A 111 9.13 -8.08 -15.20
CA VAL A 111 10.51 -8.54 -15.37
C VAL A 111 10.63 -9.50 -16.54
N ALA A 112 9.67 -10.41 -16.72
CA ALA A 112 9.64 -11.34 -17.85
C ALA A 112 9.41 -10.62 -19.20
N GLU A 113 8.54 -9.60 -19.21
CA GLU A 113 8.19 -8.87 -20.44
C GLU A 113 9.24 -7.84 -20.85
N ARG A 114 9.78 -7.07 -19.90
CA ARG A 114 10.61 -5.87 -20.15
C ARG A 114 12.01 -5.92 -19.55
N GLY A 115 12.34 -6.99 -18.84
CA GLY A 115 13.62 -7.16 -18.16
C GLY A 115 13.70 -6.46 -16.79
N LYS A 116 14.68 -6.91 -16.01
CA LYS A 116 14.91 -6.43 -14.64
C LYS A 116 15.24 -4.93 -14.56
N GLU A 117 15.92 -4.40 -15.57
CA GLU A 117 16.27 -2.97 -15.64
C GLU A 117 15.03 -2.07 -15.78
N ALA A 118 13.99 -2.53 -16.47
CA ALA A 118 12.74 -1.80 -16.61
C ALA A 118 12.02 -1.72 -15.25
N TRP A 119 11.94 -2.83 -14.55
CA TRP A 119 11.38 -2.90 -13.20
C TRP A 119 12.18 -2.01 -12.23
N LEU A 120 13.52 -2.07 -12.23
CA LEU A 120 14.35 -1.22 -11.38
C LEU A 120 14.15 0.28 -11.65
N ARG A 121 13.93 0.68 -12.91
CA ARG A 121 13.63 2.08 -13.26
C ARG A 121 12.28 2.51 -12.68
N GLU A 122 11.25 1.68 -12.78
CA GLU A 122 9.92 1.97 -12.25
C GLU A 122 9.94 2.14 -10.73
N ILE A 123 10.54 1.19 -10.02
CA ILE A 123 10.76 1.27 -8.56
C ILE A 123 11.59 2.50 -8.19
N GLY A 124 12.64 2.80 -8.96
CA GLY A 124 13.47 3.99 -8.75
C GLY A 124 12.69 5.30 -8.90
N GLN A 125 11.74 5.37 -9.82
CA GLN A 125 10.85 6.54 -9.98
C GLN A 125 9.93 6.71 -8.75
N ILE A 126 9.27 5.64 -8.30
CA ILE A 126 8.43 5.66 -7.10
C ILE A 126 9.26 6.09 -5.89
N ALA A 127 10.41 5.48 -5.69
CA ALA A 127 11.32 5.80 -4.59
C ALA A 127 11.78 7.27 -4.64
N GLY A 128 12.04 7.80 -5.83
CA GLY A 128 12.43 9.21 -6.02
C GLY A 128 11.33 10.19 -5.60
N VAL A 129 10.10 9.91 -5.98
CA VAL A 129 8.93 10.73 -5.61
C VAL A 129 8.71 10.70 -4.08
N LEU A 130 8.74 9.51 -3.47
CA LEU A 130 8.59 9.37 -2.03
C LEU A 130 9.69 10.10 -1.27
N ARG A 131 10.96 9.91 -1.67
CA ARG A 131 12.11 10.58 -1.05
C ARG A 131 11.97 12.09 -1.11
N GLY A 132 11.60 12.65 -2.28
CA GLY A 132 11.39 14.09 -2.44
C GLY A 132 10.34 14.67 -1.47
N ARG A 133 9.35 13.86 -1.07
CA ARG A 133 8.35 14.23 -0.06
C ARG A 133 8.89 14.07 1.36
N LEU A 134 9.50 12.94 1.66
CA LEU A 134 10.05 12.60 2.97
C LEU A 134 11.10 13.63 3.46
N HIS A 135 11.91 14.18 2.57
CA HIS A 135 12.94 15.17 2.91
C HIS A 135 12.44 16.61 3.10
N ARG A 136 11.13 16.85 3.01
CA ARG A 136 10.57 18.13 3.46
C ARG A 136 10.61 18.23 4.99
N GLY A 137 10.61 19.45 5.50
CA GLY A 137 10.56 19.69 6.94
C GLY A 137 9.28 19.17 7.59
N ASP A 138 9.35 18.90 8.89
CA ASP A 138 8.18 18.55 9.69
C ASP A 138 7.15 19.67 9.61
N GLY A 139 5.88 19.30 9.47
CA GLY A 139 4.80 20.26 9.25
C GLY A 139 4.66 20.77 7.81
N GLU A 140 5.59 20.40 6.89
CA GLU A 140 5.63 20.88 5.50
C GLU A 140 5.56 19.76 4.45
N ARG A 141 5.47 18.48 4.90
CA ARG A 141 5.46 17.33 3.99
C ARG A 141 4.25 17.29 3.10
N PHE A 142 3.09 17.65 3.64
CA PHE A 142 1.83 17.59 2.89
C PHE A 142 1.10 18.93 2.97
N ARG A 143 0.17 19.10 2.02
CA ARG A 143 -0.66 20.30 1.97
C ARG A 143 -1.64 20.31 3.14
N ARG A 144 -1.95 21.52 3.61
CA ARG A 144 -2.99 21.77 4.60
C ARG A 144 -4.33 21.97 3.90
N PRO A 145 -5.46 21.50 4.48
CA PRO A 145 -6.78 21.81 3.93
C PRO A 145 -7.03 23.29 3.76
N SER A 146 -7.65 23.66 2.65
CA SER A 146 -8.05 25.06 2.39
C SER A 146 -9.26 25.48 3.21
N LYS A 147 -10.16 24.54 3.53
CA LYS A 147 -11.37 24.78 4.32
C LYS A 147 -11.09 24.64 5.82
N ALA A 148 -11.44 25.66 6.61
CA ALA A 148 -11.16 25.71 8.05
C ALA A 148 -11.77 24.56 8.87
N LYS A 149 -12.87 23.95 8.39
CA LYS A 149 -13.55 22.83 9.07
C LYS A 149 -13.35 21.48 8.38
N ALA A 150 -12.45 21.39 7.38
CA ALA A 150 -12.16 20.13 6.74
C ALA A 150 -11.47 19.18 7.74
N ARG A 151 -11.81 17.89 7.63
CA ARG A 151 -11.08 16.85 8.35
C ARG A 151 -9.64 16.78 7.84
N SER A 152 -8.73 16.47 8.73
CA SER A 152 -7.30 16.36 8.43
C SER A 152 -6.64 15.43 9.44
N TYR A 153 -5.45 14.93 9.10
CA TYR A 153 -4.63 14.12 9.99
C TYR A 153 -3.66 14.98 10.80
N ASN A 154 -3.47 14.62 12.06
CA ASN A 154 -2.49 15.28 12.92
C ASN A 154 -1.10 15.23 12.28
N THR A 155 -0.44 16.40 12.16
CA THR A 155 0.85 16.52 11.47
C THR A 155 1.96 15.74 12.14
N THR A 156 2.03 15.77 13.47
CA THR A 156 3.07 15.07 14.21
C THR A 156 2.99 13.56 13.99
N ASP A 157 1.79 12.98 14.07
CA ASP A 157 1.61 11.53 13.86
C ASP A 157 2.05 11.11 12.46
N VAL A 158 1.70 11.90 11.44
CA VAL A 158 2.11 11.63 10.05
C VAL A 158 3.61 11.83 9.86
N ASP A 159 4.19 12.88 10.45
CA ASP A 159 5.62 13.14 10.36
C ASP A 159 6.45 12.07 11.08
N ASP A 160 5.98 11.54 12.22
CA ASP A 160 6.61 10.42 12.91
C ASP A 160 6.67 9.17 12.03
N LEU A 161 5.57 8.81 11.37
CA LEU A 161 5.55 7.70 10.41
C LEU A 161 6.50 7.97 9.21
N CYS A 162 6.58 9.21 8.73
CA CYS A 162 7.54 9.59 7.69
C CYS A 162 8.99 9.41 8.15
N HIS A 163 9.31 9.67 9.42
CA HIS A 163 10.65 9.42 9.98
C HIS A 163 10.96 7.92 10.06
N GLU A 164 9.98 7.07 10.37
CA GLU A 164 10.14 5.62 10.32
C GLU A 164 10.43 5.15 8.89
N LEU A 165 9.68 5.66 7.89
CA LEU A 165 9.90 5.39 6.48
C LEU A 165 11.30 5.82 6.01
N ILE A 166 11.80 7.00 6.43
CA ILE A 166 13.19 7.42 6.17
C ILE A 166 14.17 6.42 6.80
N GLY A 167 13.89 5.99 8.03
CA GLY A 167 14.67 4.96 8.72
C GLY A 167 14.77 3.67 7.93
N TYR A 168 13.67 3.20 7.39
CA TYR A 168 13.58 1.99 6.56
C TYR A 168 14.33 2.17 5.24
N LEU A 169 13.95 3.19 4.45
CA LEU A 169 14.45 3.37 3.08
C LEU A 169 15.94 3.75 3.00
N GLU A 170 16.47 4.46 4.00
CA GLU A 170 17.80 5.05 3.93
C GLU A 170 18.80 4.50 4.95
N LYS A 171 18.31 3.93 6.06
CA LYS A 171 19.15 3.46 7.16
C LYS A 171 19.04 1.96 7.41
N GLY A 172 18.20 1.24 6.62
CA GLY A 172 17.97 -0.20 6.75
C GLY A 172 17.32 -0.60 8.09
N LYS A 173 16.57 0.30 8.73
CA LYS A 173 15.81 -0.05 9.92
C LYS A 173 14.62 -0.92 9.53
N PRO A 174 14.28 -1.94 10.32
CA PRO A 174 13.12 -2.77 10.03
C PRO A 174 11.82 -1.96 10.15
N LEU A 175 10.94 -2.09 9.17
CA LEU A 175 9.59 -1.55 9.16
C LEU A 175 8.71 -2.51 8.35
N SER A 176 7.61 -2.96 8.92
CA SER A 176 6.67 -3.82 8.20
C SER A 176 5.74 -2.96 7.32
N VAL A 177 5.39 -3.46 6.15
CA VAL A 177 4.38 -2.85 5.29
C VAL A 177 3.04 -2.71 6.00
N ASP A 178 2.69 -3.64 6.91
CA ASP A 178 1.47 -3.58 7.71
C ASP A 178 1.43 -2.38 8.66
N ASN A 179 2.59 -1.89 9.11
CA ASN A 179 2.63 -0.67 9.92
C ASN A 179 2.12 0.54 9.12
N ILE A 180 2.39 0.55 7.82
CA ILE A 180 1.92 1.62 6.93
C ILE A 180 0.44 1.42 6.58
N ARG A 181 0.03 0.20 6.21
CA ARG A 181 -1.37 -0.12 5.85
C ARG A 181 -2.35 0.19 6.98
N ARG A 182 -1.94 -0.05 8.21
CA ARG A 182 -2.79 0.07 9.41
C ARG A 182 -2.50 1.33 10.21
N ALA A 183 -1.78 2.28 9.65
CA ALA A 183 -1.48 3.53 10.34
C ALA A 183 -2.77 4.28 10.68
N ILE A 184 -2.90 4.68 11.93
CA ILE A 184 -4.02 5.47 12.44
C ILE A 184 -3.48 6.78 12.96
N PHE A 185 -4.01 7.88 12.47
CA PHE A 185 -3.61 9.21 12.87
C PHE A 185 -4.72 9.87 13.69
N ARG A 186 -4.34 10.60 14.71
CA ARG A 186 -5.29 11.44 15.44
C ARG A 186 -5.95 12.43 14.48
N PRO A 187 -7.26 12.67 14.63
CA PRO A 187 -7.94 13.66 13.80
C PRO A 187 -7.47 15.09 14.15
N ALA A 188 -7.37 15.92 13.13
CA ALA A 188 -7.19 17.36 13.24
C ALA A 188 -8.23 18.08 12.37
N VAL A 189 -8.25 19.42 12.41
CA VAL A 189 -9.24 20.21 11.69
C VAL A 189 -8.55 21.33 10.91
N GLY A 190 -8.89 21.45 9.65
CA GLY A 190 -8.41 22.52 8.79
C GLY A 190 -6.88 22.59 8.73
N LYS A 191 -6.32 23.75 8.99
CA LYS A 191 -4.87 24.02 8.87
C LYS A 191 -4.01 23.41 9.98
N ASP A 192 -4.60 22.83 11.02
CA ASP A 192 -3.86 22.19 12.10
C ASP A 192 -3.37 20.80 11.72
N GLY A 193 -3.89 20.23 10.63
CA GLY A 193 -3.51 18.91 10.11
C GLY A 193 -3.09 18.93 8.65
N TYR A 194 -2.67 17.78 8.16
CA TYR A 194 -2.43 17.48 6.76
C TYR A 194 -3.72 17.01 6.07
N GLU A 195 -3.88 17.36 4.79
CA GLU A 195 -5.00 16.92 3.95
C GLU A 195 -5.00 15.40 3.81
N GLU A 196 -6.09 14.72 4.27
CA GLU A 196 -6.20 13.26 4.32
C GLU A 196 -5.82 12.63 2.98
N ASN A 197 -6.44 13.05 1.88
CA ASN A 197 -6.18 12.50 0.54
C ASN A 197 -4.70 12.58 0.09
N GLN A 198 -3.95 13.57 0.59
CA GLN A 198 -2.53 13.72 0.24
C GLN A 198 -1.66 12.73 1.01
N VAL A 199 -2.02 12.47 2.25
CA VAL A 199 -1.34 11.49 3.10
C VAL A 199 -1.67 10.08 2.60
N ASP A 200 -2.95 9.76 2.38
CA ASP A 200 -3.39 8.45 1.92
C ASP A 200 -2.72 8.06 0.59
N ALA A 201 -2.75 8.96 -0.41
CA ALA A 201 -2.07 8.71 -1.69
C ALA A 201 -0.55 8.52 -1.57
N PHE A 202 0.08 9.14 -0.57
CA PHE A 202 1.49 8.92 -0.28
C PHE A 202 1.75 7.57 0.38
N LEU A 203 0.91 7.16 1.33
CA LEU A 203 1.01 5.87 2.00
C LEU A 203 0.76 4.72 1.04
N ASP A 204 -0.20 4.84 0.12
CA ASP A 204 -0.44 3.88 -0.95
C ASP A 204 0.82 3.65 -1.80
N ARG A 205 1.53 4.74 -2.16
CA ARG A 205 2.79 4.63 -2.89
C ARG A 205 3.93 4.04 -2.05
N ALA A 206 3.93 4.29 -0.75
CA ALA A 206 4.90 3.68 0.16
C ALA A 206 4.68 2.17 0.28
N VAL A 207 3.43 1.73 0.42
CA VAL A 207 3.05 0.31 0.40
C VAL A 207 3.46 -0.35 -0.91
N GLU A 208 3.13 0.28 -2.06
CA GLU A 208 3.53 -0.21 -3.39
C GLU A 208 5.06 -0.40 -3.50
N LEU A 209 5.85 0.57 -3.05
CA LEU A 209 7.30 0.47 -3.05
C LEU A 209 7.79 -0.66 -2.16
N MET A 210 7.29 -0.74 -0.92
CA MET A 210 7.73 -1.75 0.05
C MET A 210 7.37 -3.16 -0.42
N ALA A 211 6.14 -3.39 -0.90
CA ALA A 211 5.71 -4.67 -1.46
C ALA A 211 6.52 -5.10 -2.71
N ALA A 212 7.11 -4.14 -3.43
CA ALA A 212 7.92 -4.44 -4.60
C ALA A 212 9.38 -4.80 -4.27
N ILE A 213 9.90 -4.40 -3.10
CA ILE A 213 11.31 -4.59 -2.72
C ILE A 213 11.54 -5.64 -1.61
N ASP A 214 10.50 -6.04 -0.87
CA ASP A 214 10.53 -7.12 0.13
C ASP A 214 10.34 -8.49 -0.53
#